data_4ec0b214c6947ba4a0a54eefa008d53d
#
_entry.id   4ec0b214c6947ba4a0a54eefa008d53d
#
_cell.length_a   1.000
_cell.length_b   1.000
_cell.length_c   1.000
_cell.angle_alpha   90.00
_cell.angle_beta   90.00
_cell.angle_gamma   90.00
#
_symmetry.space_group_name_H-M   'P 1'
#
loop_
_entity.id
_entity.type
_entity.pdbx_description
1 polymer ?
#
loop_
_entity_poly.entity_id
_entity_poly.type
_entity_poly.pdbx_seq_one_letter_code
_entity_poly.pdbx_strand_id
1 'polypeptide(L)'
;MVEHFATPAVSVILKKHVNKKEFILIQERQKVDGGKENGMLEIPGGKIREYENIFSALRREVKEETGMDVTSIHGEDEVIETIVNGNKTISFTPFCTTQNLSGAYSLIVNVFICEANGDLLVETNETQNLRWVNIKELENMVNNNADQFFLMDVTALKKYFSIYTNSNL
;
A
#
# COMPACT_ATOMS: atom_id res chain seq x y z
N MET A 1 1.09 33.85 5.99
CA MET A 1 1.82 32.57 6.02
C MET A 1 0.96 31.57 5.26
N VAL A 2 1.49 30.87 4.25
CA VAL A 2 0.73 29.85 3.54
C VAL A 2 0.82 28.58 4.37
N GLU A 3 -0.33 28.04 4.80
CA GLU A 3 -0.41 26.78 5.53
C GLU A 3 -0.33 25.61 4.55
N HIS A 4 0.45 24.58 4.90
CA HIS A 4 0.60 23.38 4.09
C HIS A 4 0.03 22.19 4.85
N PHE A 5 -0.69 21.33 4.15
CA PHE A 5 -1.36 20.15 4.71
C PHE A 5 -0.72 18.86 4.21
N ALA A 6 -0.84 17.80 5.01
CA ALA A 6 -0.43 16.47 4.58
C ALA A 6 -1.33 15.95 3.47
N THR A 7 -0.75 15.25 2.51
CA THR A 7 -1.48 14.64 1.40
C THR A 7 -1.98 13.25 1.81
N PRO A 8 -3.27 12.96 1.66
CA PRO A 8 -3.81 11.63 1.91
C PRO A 8 -3.40 10.65 0.80
N ALA A 9 -3.09 9.42 1.20
CA ALA A 9 -2.71 8.34 0.29
C ALA A 9 -3.20 6.98 0.79
N VAL A 10 -3.14 5.98 -0.09
CA VAL A 10 -3.39 4.58 0.20
C VAL A 10 -2.18 3.75 -0.18
N SER A 11 -1.93 2.66 0.57
CA SER A 11 -1.01 1.59 0.18
C SER A 11 -1.63 0.22 0.48
N VAL A 12 -1.15 -0.80 -0.21
CA VAL A 12 -1.77 -2.12 -0.19
C VAL A 12 -0.74 -3.19 0.14
N ILE A 13 -0.96 -3.90 1.25
CA ILE A 13 -0.31 -5.20 1.47
C ILE A 13 -1.12 -6.22 0.66
N LEU A 14 -0.74 -6.38 -0.60
CA LEU A 14 -1.37 -7.33 -1.51
C LEU A 14 -0.78 -8.71 -1.28
N LYS A 15 -1.61 -9.64 -0.80
CA LYS A 15 -1.17 -10.98 -0.41
C LYS A 15 -1.81 -12.09 -1.23
N LYS A 16 -1.11 -13.21 -1.32
CA LYS A 16 -1.66 -14.48 -1.80
C LYS A 16 -1.07 -15.67 -1.05
N HIS A 17 -1.78 -16.78 -1.07
CA HIS A 17 -1.29 -18.05 -0.53
C HIS A 17 -1.04 -19.05 -1.65
N VAL A 18 0.14 -19.67 -1.62
CA VAL A 18 0.51 -20.78 -2.51
C VAL A 18 1.13 -21.89 -1.68
N ASN A 19 0.56 -23.09 -1.74
CA ASN A 19 1.03 -24.26 -0.98
C ASN A 19 1.23 -23.97 0.52
N LYS A 20 0.23 -23.33 1.15
CA LYS A 20 0.24 -22.91 2.57
C LYS A 20 1.31 -21.88 2.94
N LYS A 21 1.97 -21.29 1.97
CA LYS A 21 2.93 -20.19 2.19
C LYS A 21 2.30 -18.87 1.74
N GLU A 22 2.49 -17.84 2.52
CA GLU A 22 2.04 -16.50 2.20
C GLU A 22 3.11 -15.73 1.42
N PHE A 23 2.68 -14.99 0.43
CA PHE A 23 3.50 -14.10 -0.39
C PHE A 23 2.87 -12.72 -0.43
N ILE A 24 3.71 -11.69 -0.41
CA ILE A 24 3.33 -10.29 -0.54
C ILE A 24 3.93 -9.75 -1.82
N LEU A 25 3.13 -8.97 -2.56
CA LEU A 25 3.60 -8.29 -3.75
C LEU A 25 4.44 -7.08 -3.36
N ILE A 26 5.61 -6.98 -3.95
CA ILE A 26 6.44 -5.78 -3.94
C ILE A 26 6.80 -5.39 -5.36
N GLN A 27 7.15 -4.14 -5.52
CA GLN A 27 7.58 -3.54 -6.78
C GLN A 27 8.76 -2.61 -6.53
N GLU A 28 9.39 -2.17 -7.60
CA GLU A 28 10.46 -1.19 -7.58
C GLU A 28 9.98 0.11 -8.21
N ARG A 29 10.16 1.21 -7.50
CA ARG A 29 9.73 2.54 -7.92
C ARG A 29 10.50 3.01 -9.15
N GLN A 30 9.77 3.43 -10.18
CA GLN A 30 10.33 3.96 -11.44
C GLN A 30 9.54 5.21 -11.87
N LYS A 31 9.80 6.35 -11.22
CA LYS A 31 9.14 7.60 -11.63
C LYS A 31 10.14 8.51 -12.33
N VAL A 32 9.72 9.13 -13.44
CA VAL A 32 10.57 10.03 -14.24
C VAL A 32 11.19 11.14 -13.39
N ASP A 33 10.44 11.65 -12.40
CA ASP A 33 10.89 12.69 -11.46
C ASP A 33 11.09 12.12 -10.04
N GLY A 34 11.29 10.81 -9.91
CA GLY A 34 11.31 10.10 -8.60
C GLY A 34 12.50 10.40 -7.69
N GLY A 35 13.45 11.21 -8.17
CA GLY A 35 14.57 11.65 -7.34
C GLY A 35 15.35 10.51 -6.69
N LYS A 36 15.67 10.68 -5.39
CA LYS A 36 16.43 9.67 -4.62
C LYS A 36 15.67 8.38 -4.32
N GLU A 37 14.37 8.36 -4.56
CA GLU A 37 13.51 7.21 -4.25
C GLU A 37 13.33 6.26 -5.45
N ASN A 38 13.85 6.61 -6.63
CA ASN A 38 13.89 5.70 -7.76
C ASN A 38 14.75 4.48 -7.42
N GLY A 39 14.23 3.29 -7.73
CA GLY A 39 14.86 2.02 -7.40
C GLY A 39 14.54 1.50 -6.00
N MET A 40 13.85 2.27 -5.16
CA MET A 40 13.38 1.77 -3.86
C MET A 40 12.28 0.73 -4.04
N LEU A 41 12.30 -0.26 -3.17
CA LEU A 41 11.23 -1.26 -3.06
C LEU A 41 10.04 -0.65 -2.33
N GLU A 42 8.85 -0.94 -2.81
CA GLU A 42 7.59 -0.46 -2.22
C GLU A 42 6.47 -1.48 -2.40
N ILE A 43 5.40 -1.32 -1.63
CA ILE A 43 4.11 -1.97 -1.88
C ILE A 43 3.25 -1.05 -2.76
N PRO A 44 2.30 -1.59 -3.56
CA PRO A 44 1.44 -0.77 -4.42
C PRO A 44 0.68 0.30 -3.65
N GLY A 45 0.56 1.50 -4.23
CA GLY A 45 -0.19 2.57 -3.62
C GLY A 45 0.04 3.95 -4.24
N GLY A 46 -0.79 4.90 -3.86
CA GLY A 46 -0.70 6.25 -4.37
C GLY A 46 -1.61 7.25 -3.69
N LYS A 47 -1.70 8.45 -4.24
CA LYS A 47 -2.47 9.54 -3.66
C LYS A 47 -3.97 9.38 -3.94
N ILE A 48 -4.78 9.74 -2.94
CA ILE A 48 -6.24 9.81 -3.09
C ILE A 48 -6.57 11.12 -3.82
N ARG A 49 -7.40 11.04 -4.86
CA ARG A 49 -7.89 12.22 -5.59
C ARG A 49 -8.97 12.93 -4.77
N GLU A 50 -9.21 14.19 -5.07
CA GLU A 50 -10.27 14.96 -4.41
C GLU A 50 -11.64 14.26 -4.57
N TYR A 51 -12.34 14.04 -3.44
CA TYR A 51 -13.62 13.31 -3.34
C TYR A 51 -13.60 11.85 -3.84
N GLU A 52 -12.44 11.28 -4.14
CA GLU A 52 -12.33 9.86 -4.49
C GLU A 52 -12.59 8.99 -3.25
N ASN A 53 -13.43 7.97 -3.41
CA ASN A 53 -13.62 6.96 -2.37
C ASN A 53 -12.31 6.19 -2.16
N ILE A 54 -11.90 5.98 -0.90
CA ILE A 54 -10.61 5.38 -0.56
C ILE A 54 -10.43 3.97 -1.14
N PHE A 55 -11.49 3.16 -1.20
CA PHE A 55 -11.44 1.82 -1.80
C PHE A 55 -11.36 1.86 -3.32
N SER A 56 -11.95 2.90 -3.94
CA SER A 56 -11.80 3.15 -5.37
C SER A 56 -10.37 3.58 -5.71
N ALA A 57 -9.79 4.48 -4.90
CA ALA A 57 -8.38 4.87 -5.03
C ALA A 57 -7.46 3.66 -4.95
N LEU A 58 -7.68 2.80 -3.95
CA LEU A 58 -6.92 1.57 -3.76
C LEU A 58 -6.99 0.63 -4.98
N ARG A 59 -8.21 0.37 -5.48
CA ARG A 59 -8.39 -0.49 -6.67
C ARG A 59 -7.75 0.11 -7.91
N ARG A 60 -7.86 1.43 -8.08
CA ARG A 60 -7.24 2.16 -9.20
C ARG A 60 -5.72 2.06 -9.15
N GLU A 61 -5.09 2.34 -8.00
CA GLU A 61 -3.63 2.27 -7.86
C GLU A 61 -3.11 0.85 -8.09
N VAL A 62 -3.74 -0.17 -7.50
CA VAL A 62 -3.37 -1.57 -7.76
C VAL A 62 -3.48 -1.91 -9.24
N LYS A 63 -4.56 -1.49 -9.91
CA LYS A 63 -4.75 -1.75 -11.34
C LYS A 63 -3.71 -1.03 -12.21
N GLU A 64 -3.46 0.25 -11.92
CA GLU A 64 -2.51 1.10 -12.67
C GLU A 64 -1.07 0.60 -12.50
N GLU A 65 -0.66 0.22 -11.29
CA GLU A 65 0.71 -0.18 -11.00
C GLU A 65 1.01 -1.66 -11.23
N THR A 66 0.03 -2.54 -11.08
CA THR A 66 0.28 -4.00 -11.11
C THR A 66 -0.45 -4.75 -12.23
N GLY A 67 -1.50 -4.18 -12.81
CA GLY A 67 -2.39 -4.83 -13.77
C GLY A 67 -3.45 -5.74 -13.14
N MET A 68 -3.37 -6.02 -11.84
CA MET A 68 -4.27 -6.93 -11.14
C MET A 68 -5.59 -6.25 -10.74
N ASP A 69 -6.62 -7.05 -10.55
CA ASP A 69 -7.94 -6.62 -10.06
C ASP A 69 -8.13 -7.06 -8.62
N VAL A 70 -8.31 -6.10 -7.70
CA VAL A 70 -8.55 -6.36 -6.28
C VAL A 70 -9.88 -7.07 -6.09
N THR A 71 -9.86 -8.24 -5.48
CA THR A 71 -11.04 -9.10 -5.24
C THR A 71 -11.59 -8.95 -3.83
N SER A 72 -10.73 -8.65 -2.85
CA SER A 72 -11.16 -8.39 -1.47
C SER A 72 -10.27 -7.36 -0.80
N ILE A 73 -10.87 -6.53 0.05
CA ILE A 73 -10.20 -5.58 0.92
C ILE A 73 -10.67 -5.87 2.35
N HIS A 74 -9.74 -6.15 3.24
CA HIS A 74 -10.08 -6.42 4.63
C HIS A 74 -10.73 -5.19 5.28
N GLY A 75 -11.92 -5.39 5.88
CA GLY A 75 -12.70 -4.33 6.53
C GLY A 75 -13.57 -3.47 5.59
N GLU A 76 -13.64 -3.79 4.28
CA GLU A 76 -14.51 -3.05 3.35
C GLU A 76 -16.00 -3.26 3.63
N ASP A 77 -16.38 -4.40 4.15
CA ASP A 77 -17.75 -4.75 4.55
C ASP A 77 -18.20 -4.10 5.86
N GLU A 78 -17.27 -3.53 6.63
CA GLU A 78 -17.53 -2.81 7.89
C GLU A 78 -17.76 -1.30 7.69
N VAL A 79 -17.79 -0.82 6.45
CA VAL A 79 -17.96 0.60 6.12
C VAL A 79 -19.35 1.09 6.50
N ILE A 80 -19.39 2.22 7.22
CA ILE A 80 -20.63 2.95 7.48
C ILE A 80 -20.67 4.15 6.54
N GLU A 81 -21.71 4.18 5.71
CA GLU A 81 -21.99 5.32 4.84
C GLU A 81 -23.11 6.18 5.43
N THR A 82 -22.95 7.49 5.40
CA THR A 82 -23.94 8.46 5.88
C THR A 82 -24.13 9.57 4.87
N ILE A 83 -25.39 9.91 4.62
CA ILE A 83 -25.77 11.05 3.77
C ILE A 83 -26.57 12.05 4.60
N VAL A 84 -26.09 13.29 4.68
CA VAL A 84 -26.76 14.40 5.37
C VAL A 84 -26.77 15.62 4.46
N ASN A 85 -27.94 16.17 4.21
CA ASN A 85 -28.13 17.35 3.35
C ASN A 85 -27.47 17.23 1.97
N GLY A 86 -27.50 16.01 1.39
CA GLY A 86 -26.89 15.73 0.08
C GLY A 86 -25.37 15.50 0.12
N ASN A 87 -24.72 15.67 1.27
CA ASN A 87 -23.29 15.37 1.44
C ASN A 87 -23.11 13.94 1.94
N LYS A 88 -22.22 13.21 1.30
CA LYS A 88 -21.92 11.82 1.58
C LYS A 88 -20.60 11.68 2.31
N THR A 89 -20.58 10.86 3.37
CA THR A 89 -19.38 10.49 4.12
C THR A 89 -19.32 9.00 4.33
N ILE A 90 -18.13 8.48 4.50
CA ILE A 90 -17.88 7.08 4.89
C ILE A 90 -16.95 7.05 6.10
N SER A 91 -17.16 6.06 6.97
CA SER A 91 -16.17 5.65 7.98
C SER A 91 -15.57 4.31 7.60
N PHE A 92 -14.28 4.13 7.83
CA PHE A 92 -13.56 2.91 7.50
C PHE A 92 -12.41 2.67 8.49
N THR A 93 -11.96 1.43 8.57
CA THR A 93 -10.82 1.05 9.42
C THR A 93 -9.73 0.43 8.54
N PRO A 94 -8.59 1.12 8.30
CA PRO A 94 -7.45 0.53 7.62
C PRO A 94 -6.73 -0.48 8.53
N PHE A 95 -5.91 -1.35 7.96
CA PHE A 95 -4.98 -2.19 8.74
C PHE A 95 -4.09 -1.33 9.63
N CYS A 96 -3.54 -0.26 9.08
CA CYS A 96 -2.85 0.78 9.84
C CYS A 96 -2.82 2.08 9.03
N THR A 97 -2.51 3.17 9.74
CA THR A 97 -2.18 4.45 9.13
C THR A 97 -0.75 4.80 9.47
N THR A 98 0.05 5.17 8.46
CA THR A 98 1.41 5.67 8.63
C THR A 98 1.46 7.16 8.31
N GLN A 99 2.28 7.91 9.03
CA GLN A 99 2.48 9.34 8.81
C GLN A 99 3.96 9.65 8.65
N ASN A 100 4.29 10.43 7.63
CA ASN A 100 5.64 10.94 7.47
C ASN A 100 5.84 12.19 8.34
N LEU A 101 6.81 12.15 9.23
CA LEU A 101 7.11 13.25 10.16
C LEU A 101 8.29 14.12 9.70
N SER A 102 8.98 13.71 8.63
CA SER A 102 10.13 14.41 8.06
C SER A 102 10.39 13.98 6.62
N GLY A 103 11.22 14.73 5.88
CA GLY A 103 11.62 14.38 4.51
C GLY A 103 10.85 15.17 3.45
N ALA A 104 10.87 14.66 2.20
CA ALA A 104 10.38 15.38 1.02
C ALA A 104 8.86 15.37 0.85
N TYR A 105 8.17 14.38 1.44
CA TYR A 105 6.73 14.18 1.25
C TYR A 105 5.99 14.22 2.58
N SER A 106 5.04 15.12 2.70
CA SER A 106 4.13 15.17 3.84
C SER A 106 2.89 14.30 3.52
N LEU A 107 2.95 13.01 3.90
CA LEU A 107 1.91 12.03 3.59
C LEU A 107 1.27 11.48 4.87
N ILE A 108 -0.03 11.18 4.77
CA ILE A 108 -0.74 10.27 5.67
C ILE A 108 -1.27 9.13 4.80
N VAL A 109 -0.76 7.91 5.02
CA VAL A 109 -1.05 6.74 4.19
C VAL A 109 -1.91 5.76 4.97
N ASN A 110 -3.09 5.47 4.46
CA ASN A 110 -3.94 4.39 4.97
C ASN A 110 -3.56 3.08 4.26
N VAL A 111 -3.12 2.10 5.03
CA VAL A 111 -2.65 0.80 4.51
C VAL A 111 -3.73 -0.24 4.69
N PHE A 112 -4.05 -0.97 3.64
CA PHE A 112 -5.04 -2.05 3.65
C PHE A 112 -4.40 -3.38 3.28
N ILE A 113 -4.99 -4.48 3.79
CA ILE A 113 -4.65 -5.85 3.40
C ILE A 113 -5.65 -6.29 2.34
N CYS A 114 -5.16 -6.76 1.19
CA CYS A 114 -5.99 -7.12 0.05
C CYS A 114 -5.56 -8.42 -0.61
N GLU A 115 -6.50 -8.99 -1.35
CA GLU A 115 -6.25 -10.05 -2.33
C GLU A 115 -6.65 -9.56 -3.72
N ALA A 116 -5.99 -10.06 -4.75
CA ALA A 116 -6.25 -9.70 -6.12
C ALA A 116 -6.05 -10.88 -7.07
N ASN A 117 -6.68 -10.81 -8.25
CA ASN A 117 -6.54 -11.76 -9.33
C ASN A 117 -6.00 -11.05 -10.59
N GLY A 118 -5.48 -11.85 -11.51
CA GLY A 118 -4.92 -11.38 -12.79
C GLY A 118 -3.42 -11.58 -12.88
N ASP A 119 -2.87 -11.22 -14.02
CA ASP A 119 -1.46 -11.32 -14.31
C ASP A 119 -0.75 -9.99 -13.99
N LEU A 120 0.47 -10.10 -13.48
CA LEU A 120 1.31 -8.92 -13.22
C LEU A 120 1.77 -8.31 -14.55
N LEU A 121 1.74 -7.00 -14.61
CA LEU A 121 2.43 -6.25 -15.65
C LEU A 121 3.95 -6.44 -15.50
N VAL A 122 4.67 -6.36 -16.61
CA VAL A 122 6.14 -6.42 -16.59
C VAL A 122 6.72 -5.15 -15.98
N GLU A 123 6.18 -4.01 -16.42
CA GLU A 123 6.53 -2.66 -15.97
C GLU A 123 5.40 -1.68 -16.30
N THR A 124 5.42 -0.52 -15.66
CA THR A 124 4.56 0.62 -15.95
C THR A 124 5.42 1.89 -16.04
N ASN A 125 4.80 3.04 -16.22
CA ASN A 125 5.51 4.34 -16.17
C ASN A 125 6.01 4.69 -14.74
N GLU A 126 5.53 3.98 -13.72
CA GLU A 126 5.82 4.30 -12.32
C GLU A 126 6.49 3.16 -11.57
N THR A 127 6.38 1.92 -12.07
CA THR A 127 6.84 0.72 -11.37
C THR A 127 7.49 -0.30 -12.30
N GLN A 128 8.45 -1.05 -11.79
CA GLN A 128 9.11 -2.17 -12.45
C GLN A 128 9.41 -3.30 -11.47
N ASN A 129 9.92 -4.42 -11.96
CA ASN A 129 10.37 -5.57 -11.14
C ASN A 129 9.33 -6.07 -10.13
N LEU A 130 8.05 -6.07 -10.55
CA LEU A 130 6.95 -6.57 -9.73
C LEU A 130 7.14 -8.05 -9.45
N ARG A 131 7.09 -8.42 -8.17
CA ARG A 131 7.28 -9.82 -7.78
C ARG A 131 6.61 -10.17 -6.46
N TRP A 132 6.21 -11.43 -6.38
CA TRP A 132 5.72 -12.02 -5.14
C TRP A 132 6.89 -12.53 -4.31
N VAL A 133 7.01 -12.05 -3.07
CA VAL A 133 8.06 -12.43 -2.13
C VAL A 133 7.43 -13.17 -0.95
N ASN A 134 8.04 -14.29 -0.55
CA ASN A 134 7.58 -15.01 0.64
C ASN A 134 7.66 -14.11 1.87
N ILE A 135 6.66 -14.18 2.76
CA ILE A 135 6.56 -13.29 3.91
C ILE A 135 7.81 -13.30 4.81
N LYS A 136 8.42 -14.48 5.03
CA LYS A 136 9.63 -14.60 5.87
C LYS A 136 10.87 -14.00 5.18
N GLU A 137 10.96 -14.16 3.87
CA GLU A 137 12.00 -13.52 3.07
C GLU A 137 11.84 -12.00 3.10
N LEU A 138 10.61 -11.50 2.89
CA LEU A 138 10.32 -10.06 2.93
C LEU A 138 10.59 -9.47 4.31
N GLU A 139 10.24 -10.17 5.39
CA GLU A 139 10.56 -9.75 6.76
C GLU A 139 12.08 -9.62 6.96
N ASN A 140 12.86 -10.60 6.49
CA ASN A 140 14.31 -10.54 6.55
C ASN A 140 14.89 -9.37 5.73
N MET A 141 14.36 -9.14 4.52
CA MET A 141 14.76 -7.99 3.68
C MET A 141 14.50 -6.66 4.38
N VAL A 142 13.31 -6.46 4.93
CA VAL A 142 12.92 -5.22 5.63
C VAL A 142 13.73 -5.00 6.91
N ASN A 143 14.05 -6.06 7.64
CA ASN A 143 14.82 -5.95 8.88
C ASN A 143 16.30 -5.65 8.66
N ASN A 144 16.89 -6.15 7.59
CA ASN A 144 18.34 -6.01 7.33
C ASN A 144 18.68 -4.90 6.33
N ASN A 145 17.74 -4.50 5.46
CA ASN A 145 17.95 -3.55 4.37
C ASN A 145 16.78 -2.55 4.27
N ALA A 146 16.35 -1.98 5.40
CA ALA A 146 15.21 -1.05 5.44
C ALA A 146 15.41 0.19 4.56
N ASP A 147 16.66 0.58 4.33
CA ASP A 147 17.07 1.70 3.48
C ASP A 147 16.80 1.47 1.98
N GLN A 148 16.58 0.23 1.56
CA GLN A 148 16.18 -0.12 0.20
C GLN A 148 14.67 0.02 -0.04
N PHE A 149 13.89 0.24 1.02
CA PHE A 149 12.44 0.35 0.95
C PHE A 149 11.95 1.78 1.10
N PHE A 150 10.83 2.10 0.47
CA PHE A 150 10.13 3.34 0.74
C PHE A 150 9.72 3.40 2.21
N LEU A 151 10.12 4.45 2.92
CA LEU A 151 10.06 4.52 4.39
C LEU A 151 8.66 4.26 4.96
N MET A 152 7.61 4.76 4.30
CA MET A 152 6.23 4.59 4.75
C MET A 152 5.82 3.12 4.80
N ASP A 153 6.29 2.33 3.84
CA ASP A 153 5.98 0.92 3.72
C ASP A 153 6.74 0.06 4.74
N VAL A 154 7.97 0.45 5.09
CA VAL A 154 8.75 -0.20 6.16
C VAL A 154 7.95 -0.27 7.45
N THR A 155 7.34 0.84 7.87
CA THR A 155 6.56 0.90 9.11
C THR A 155 5.32 0.00 9.05
N ALA A 156 4.60 0.02 7.93
CA ALA A 156 3.43 -0.83 7.72
C ALA A 156 3.78 -2.32 7.68
N LEU A 157 4.83 -2.68 6.96
CA LEU A 157 5.32 -4.07 6.83
C LEU A 157 5.82 -4.60 8.18
N LYS A 158 6.57 -3.83 8.96
CA LYS A 158 6.98 -4.22 10.32
C LYS A 158 5.78 -4.50 11.23
N LYS A 159 4.73 -3.66 11.15
CA LYS A 159 3.49 -3.93 11.88
C LYS A 159 2.82 -5.23 11.39
N TYR A 160 2.79 -5.46 10.08
CA TYR A 160 2.24 -6.68 9.52
C TYR A 160 2.97 -7.92 10.02
N PHE A 161 4.30 -7.94 9.96
CA PHE A 161 5.11 -9.05 10.44
C PHE A 161 4.92 -9.32 11.92
N SER A 162 4.82 -8.28 12.76
CA SER A 162 4.62 -8.44 14.20
C SER A 162 3.32 -9.19 14.57
N ILE A 163 2.33 -9.14 13.69
CA ILE A 163 1.03 -9.81 13.89
C ILE A 163 1.03 -11.20 13.25
N TYR A 164 1.52 -11.31 12.00
CA TYR A 164 1.29 -12.50 11.18
C TYR A 164 2.48 -13.47 11.10
N THR A 165 3.72 -13.04 11.39
CA THR A 165 4.87 -13.95 11.44
C THR A 165 5.12 -14.53 12.83
N ASN A 166 4.81 -13.78 13.90
CA ASN A 166 4.98 -14.22 15.27
C ASN A 166 3.83 -15.11 15.81
N SER A 167 2.72 -15.25 15.07
CA SER A 167 1.56 -16.06 15.48
C SER A 167 1.75 -17.57 15.24
N ASN A 168 2.92 -18.01 14.78
CA ASN A 168 3.24 -19.41 14.49
C ASN A 168 4.33 -20.00 15.41
N LEU A 169 4.43 -19.50 16.65
CA LEU A 169 5.23 -20.11 17.73
C LEU A 169 4.35 -20.86 18.74
#